data_4e5fc9649095d17559f4c993e3054b4e
#
_entry.id   4e5fc9649095d17559f4c993e3054b4e
#
_cell.length_a   1.000
_cell.length_b   1.000
_cell.length_c   1.000
_cell.angle_alpha   90.00
_cell.angle_beta   90.00
_cell.angle_gamma   90.00
#
_symmetry.space_group_name_H-M   'P 1'
#
loop_
_entity.id
_entity.type
_entity.pdbx_description
1 polymer ?
#
loop_
_entity_poly.entity_id
_entity_poly.type
_entity_poly.pdbx_seq_one_letter_code
_entity_poly.pdbx_strand_id
1 'polypeptide(L)'
;DSIYLNLGPLVTKFFSNKSDDKAKVVGILDKICEEKLEPFIERSYQELATYVTAYEQKMVMKRENIADKGIWTAKKRYMLNVWDSEGVRYEKPKLKMMGIEAVKSSTPSPCREKIKQAINLVMTQTEEDLIDFIANFRDEFKNLLPEDISFPRSVNGLTKFGNFGTIYSKGTPIHVRGTLLYNYYVKKNNLTSKYPLVNDGEKIKFVYLKTPNKINENVVSFLQTFPRELDLERSIDWELQFTKSFLDPLKIILDSIGWKTERVGTLDILFG
;
A
#
# COMPACT_ATOMS: atom_id res chain seq x y z
N ASP A 1 -8.56 22.51 0.51
CA ASP A 1 -7.15 22.05 0.66
C ASP A 1 -6.80 22.00 2.14
N SER A 2 -5.81 21.15 2.52
CA SER A 2 -5.38 20.96 3.90
C SER A 2 -3.98 21.52 4.12
N ILE A 3 -3.73 22.04 5.33
CA ILE A 3 -2.43 22.48 5.80
C ILE A 3 -1.96 21.53 6.90
N TYR A 4 -0.67 21.20 6.92
CA TYR A 4 -0.04 20.40 7.97
C TYR A 4 0.93 21.28 8.73
N LEU A 5 0.76 21.38 10.06
CA LEU A 5 1.62 22.15 10.94
C LEU A 5 2.46 21.20 11.81
N ASN A 6 3.76 21.38 11.80
CA ASN A 6 4.65 20.67 12.72
C ASN A 6 4.74 21.43 14.05
N LEU A 7 4.01 20.97 15.05
CA LEU A 7 4.04 21.52 16.41
C LEU A 7 5.03 20.79 17.34
N GLY A 8 5.84 19.86 16.81
CA GLY A 8 6.87 19.14 17.58
C GLY A 8 7.80 20.05 18.40
N PRO A 9 8.37 21.14 17.83
CA PRO A 9 9.20 22.07 18.58
C PRO A 9 8.47 22.74 19.77
N LEU A 10 7.18 23.05 19.59
CA LEU A 10 6.34 23.59 20.65
C LEU A 10 6.15 22.56 21.78
N VAL A 11 5.80 21.33 21.40
CA VAL A 11 5.62 20.22 22.36
C VAL A 11 6.92 19.97 23.13
N THR A 12 8.06 19.89 22.45
CA THR A 12 9.35 19.68 23.10
C THR A 12 9.72 20.80 24.08
N LYS A 13 9.37 22.06 23.75
CA LYS A 13 9.66 23.20 24.60
C LYS A 13 8.83 23.25 25.89
N PHE A 14 7.57 22.86 25.83
CA PHE A 14 6.63 22.99 26.95
C PHE A 14 6.37 21.68 27.70
N PHE A 15 6.72 20.53 27.12
CA PHE A 15 6.50 19.19 27.69
C PHE A 15 7.84 18.45 27.72
N SER A 16 8.73 18.85 28.64
CA SER A 16 10.13 18.38 28.73
C SER A 16 10.26 16.90 29.13
N ASN A 17 9.24 16.29 29.70
CA ASN A 17 9.28 14.90 30.17
C ASN A 17 8.56 13.97 29.19
N LYS A 18 9.26 12.94 28.71
CA LYS A 18 8.73 11.86 27.85
C LYS A 18 7.55 11.07 28.47
N SER A 19 7.24 11.28 29.73
CA SER A 19 6.16 10.65 30.49
C SER A 19 4.86 11.46 30.49
N ASP A 20 4.81 12.61 29.80
CA ASP A 20 3.60 13.42 29.81
C ASP A 20 2.47 12.67 29.08
N ASP A 21 1.34 12.62 29.75
CA ASP A 21 0.12 11.99 29.26
C ASP A 21 -0.22 12.51 27.85
N LYS A 22 -0.17 11.67 26.85
CA LYS A 22 -0.50 12.00 25.46
C LYS A 22 -1.86 12.68 25.34
N ALA A 23 -2.84 12.26 26.13
CA ALA A 23 -4.18 12.84 26.14
C ALA A 23 -4.14 14.30 26.59
N LYS A 24 -3.28 14.66 27.56
CA LYS A 24 -3.06 16.03 28.02
C LYS A 24 -2.41 16.89 26.94
N VAL A 25 -1.36 16.38 26.29
CA VAL A 25 -0.70 17.08 25.17
C VAL A 25 -1.70 17.36 24.04
N VAL A 26 -2.44 16.33 23.62
CA VAL A 26 -3.47 16.47 22.58
C VAL A 26 -4.52 17.50 22.97
N GLY A 27 -4.97 17.52 24.25
CA GLY A 27 -5.95 18.51 24.75
C GLY A 27 -5.44 19.95 24.73
N ILE A 28 -4.16 20.16 24.99
CA ILE A 28 -3.55 21.50 24.91
C ILE A 28 -3.38 21.94 23.46
N LEU A 29 -2.93 21.04 22.58
CA LEU A 29 -2.82 21.32 21.14
C LEU A 29 -4.19 21.66 20.52
N ASP A 30 -5.23 20.95 20.92
CA ASP A 30 -6.60 21.22 20.50
C ASP A 30 -7.06 22.63 20.86
N LYS A 31 -6.87 23.04 22.13
CA LYS A 31 -7.14 24.41 22.59
C LYS A 31 -6.32 25.47 21.84
N ILE A 32 -5.04 25.20 21.55
CA ILE A 32 -4.22 26.12 20.77
C ILE A 32 -4.76 26.29 19.36
N CYS A 33 -5.25 25.21 18.73
CA CYS A 33 -5.89 25.29 17.43
C CYS A 33 -7.17 26.15 17.50
N GLU A 34 -8.05 25.87 18.44
CA GLU A 34 -9.34 26.56 18.59
C GLU A 34 -9.20 28.03 18.98
N GLU A 35 -8.32 28.33 19.97
CA GLU A 35 -8.22 29.68 20.55
C GLU A 35 -7.24 30.60 19.81
N LYS A 36 -6.29 30.07 19.05
CA LYS A 36 -5.22 30.84 18.41
C LYS A 36 -5.16 30.67 16.90
N LEU A 37 -5.15 29.43 16.40
CA LEU A 37 -4.94 29.19 14.97
C LEU A 37 -6.20 29.44 14.15
N GLU A 38 -7.35 28.94 14.56
CA GLU A 38 -8.61 29.14 13.84
C GLU A 38 -8.99 30.63 13.77
N PRO A 39 -8.94 31.42 14.85
CA PRO A 39 -9.21 32.86 14.77
C PRO A 39 -8.19 33.65 13.94
N PHE A 40 -6.92 33.21 13.90
CA PHE A 40 -5.91 33.80 13.02
C PHE A 40 -6.23 33.54 11.54
N ILE A 41 -6.60 32.30 11.20
CA ILE A 41 -6.96 31.92 9.83
C ILE A 41 -8.23 32.66 9.41
N GLU A 42 -9.24 32.75 10.26
CA GLU A 42 -10.49 33.46 9.99
C GLU A 42 -10.24 34.94 9.65
N ARG A 43 -9.41 35.63 10.44
CA ARG A 43 -9.00 37.01 10.13
C ARG A 43 -8.31 37.12 8.78
N SER A 44 -7.40 36.19 8.47
CA SER A 44 -6.71 36.18 7.18
C SER A 44 -7.66 35.95 5.99
N TYR A 45 -8.68 35.12 6.18
CA TYR A 45 -9.74 34.96 5.18
C TYR A 45 -10.59 36.20 5.01
N GLN A 46 -10.90 36.92 6.09
CA GLN A 46 -11.63 38.18 6.03
C GLN A 46 -10.81 39.29 5.32
N GLU A 47 -9.51 39.38 5.60
CA GLU A 47 -8.59 40.28 4.91
C GLU A 47 -8.52 39.95 3.42
N LEU A 48 -8.39 38.69 3.06
CA LEU A 48 -8.39 38.21 1.68
C LEU A 48 -9.72 38.56 0.97
N ALA A 49 -10.85 38.31 1.61
CA ALA A 49 -12.16 38.62 1.06
C ALA A 49 -12.31 40.12 0.76
N THR A 50 -11.82 40.98 1.65
CA THR A 50 -11.77 42.43 1.47
C THR A 50 -10.86 42.79 0.29
N TYR A 51 -9.65 42.21 0.22
CA TYR A 51 -8.69 42.46 -0.83
C TYR A 51 -9.21 42.13 -2.22
N VAL A 52 -9.91 40.98 -2.38
CA VAL A 52 -10.49 40.55 -3.66
C VAL A 52 -11.91 41.11 -3.90
N THR A 53 -12.40 41.99 -3.04
CA THR A 53 -13.74 42.60 -3.11
C THR A 53 -14.84 41.53 -3.16
N ALA A 54 -14.70 40.46 -2.40
CA ALA A 54 -15.69 39.38 -2.34
C ALA A 54 -17.00 39.88 -1.70
N TYR A 55 -18.12 39.43 -2.23
CA TYR A 55 -19.44 39.76 -1.69
C TYR A 55 -19.61 39.28 -0.23
N GLU A 56 -19.06 38.09 0.08
CA GLU A 56 -19.13 37.46 1.39
C GLU A 56 -17.96 36.53 1.61
N GLN A 57 -17.42 36.47 2.85
CA GLN A 57 -16.43 35.49 3.27
C GLN A 57 -17.14 34.17 3.63
N LYS A 58 -16.84 33.06 2.89
CA LYS A 58 -17.45 31.73 3.11
C LYS A 58 -16.42 30.64 3.38
N MET A 59 -15.13 30.96 3.36
CA MET A 59 -14.09 29.97 3.61
C MET A 59 -14.01 29.67 5.11
N VAL A 60 -14.00 28.38 5.45
CA VAL A 60 -13.85 27.91 6.81
C VAL A 60 -12.73 26.87 6.83
N MET A 61 -11.80 27.01 7.74
CA MET A 61 -10.76 26.01 8.00
C MET A 61 -10.77 25.68 9.49
N LYS A 62 -10.94 24.39 9.79
CA LYS A 62 -10.92 23.86 11.15
C LYS A 62 -9.87 22.79 11.29
N ARG A 63 -9.47 22.53 12.53
CA ARG A 63 -8.59 21.42 12.87
C ARG A 63 -9.27 20.09 12.54
N GLU A 64 -8.67 19.29 11.67
CA GLU A 64 -9.18 17.97 11.30
C GLU A 64 -8.55 16.87 12.16
N ASN A 65 -7.22 16.80 12.23
CA ASN A 65 -6.52 15.74 12.95
C ASN A 65 -5.40 16.28 13.82
N ILE A 66 -5.15 15.63 14.97
CA ILE A 66 -3.92 15.72 15.75
C ILE A 66 -3.25 14.36 15.72
N ALA A 67 -2.02 14.31 15.23
CA ALA A 67 -1.21 13.11 15.10
C ALA A 67 0.16 13.32 15.72
N ASP A 68 0.76 12.29 16.31
CA ASP A 68 2.12 12.36 16.86
C ASP A 68 3.20 11.95 15.86
N LYS A 69 2.83 11.22 14.81
CA LYS A 69 3.70 10.88 13.68
C LYS A 69 2.96 11.00 12.36
N GLY A 70 3.67 11.43 11.32
CA GLY A 70 3.17 11.48 9.96
C GLY A 70 4.28 11.21 8.96
N ILE A 71 3.98 10.43 7.92
CA ILE A 71 4.89 10.12 6.83
C ILE A 71 4.19 10.46 5.51
N TRP A 72 4.83 11.29 4.68
CA TRP A 72 4.35 11.68 3.36
C TRP A 72 5.30 11.10 2.31
N THR A 73 4.80 10.17 1.50
CA THR A 73 5.59 9.51 0.45
C THR A 73 5.46 10.21 -0.90
N ALA A 74 4.36 10.90 -1.14
CA ALA A 74 4.10 11.70 -2.34
C ALA A 74 2.84 12.56 -2.15
N LYS A 75 2.53 13.41 -3.15
CA LYS A 75 1.25 14.14 -3.18
C LYS A 75 0.06 13.19 -3.07
N LYS A 76 -0.85 13.44 -2.13
CA LYS A 76 -2.02 12.60 -1.81
C LYS A 76 -1.68 11.19 -1.32
N ARG A 77 -0.45 10.95 -0.87
CA ARG A 77 0.00 9.66 -0.31
C ARG A 77 0.66 9.89 1.03
N TYR A 78 -0.04 9.62 2.09
CA TYR A 78 0.45 9.82 3.45
C TYR A 78 -0.17 8.83 4.44
N MET A 79 0.44 8.73 5.59
CA MET A 79 -0.07 8.02 6.76
C MET A 79 0.16 8.83 8.01
N LEU A 80 -0.80 8.82 8.91
CA LEU A 80 -0.79 9.57 10.18
C LEU A 80 -1.15 8.63 11.31
N ASN A 81 -0.46 8.77 12.44
CA ASN A 81 -0.81 8.13 13.70
C ASN A 81 -1.70 9.10 14.50
N VAL A 82 -3.01 9.01 14.35
CA VAL A 82 -3.99 10.01 14.76
C VAL A 82 -4.47 9.75 16.18
N TRP A 83 -4.35 10.74 17.06
CA TRP A 83 -4.86 10.74 18.44
C TRP A 83 -6.21 11.46 18.58
N ASP A 84 -6.52 12.40 17.68
CA ASP A 84 -7.79 13.09 17.64
C ASP A 84 -8.19 13.38 16.20
N SER A 85 -9.44 13.12 15.85
CA SER A 85 -10.03 13.43 14.55
C SER A 85 -11.33 14.18 14.75
N GLU A 86 -11.38 15.44 14.31
CA GLU A 86 -12.55 16.31 14.36
C GLU A 86 -13.21 16.39 15.76
N GLY A 87 -12.37 16.41 16.83
CA GLY A 87 -12.83 16.45 18.23
C GLY A 87 -13.11 15.06 18.85
N VAL A 88 -13.05 13.99 18.06
CA VAL A 88 -13.15 12.62 18.60
C VAL A 88 -11.77 12.16 19.05
N ARG A 89 -11.58 12.06 20.34
CA ARG A 89 -10.34 11.66 20.99
C ARG A 89 -10.24 10.14 21.12
N TYR A 90 -9.07 9.58 20.79
CA TYR A 90 -8.83 8.15 20.87
C TYR A 90 -7.98 7.81 22.09
N GLU A 91 -8.29 6.72 22.78
CA GLU A 91 -7.47 6.17 23.87
C GLU A 91 -6.13 5.60 23.33
N LYS A 92 -6.16 5.01 22.14
CA LYS A 92 -5.00 4.55 21.38
C LYS A 92 -5.04 5.18 20.01
N PRO A 93 -3.88 5.54 19.43
CA PRO A 93 -3.86 6.22 18.16
C PRO A 93 -4.41 5.32 17.05
N LYS A 94 -5.09 5.92 16.09
CA LYS A 94 -5.59 5.23 14.90
C LYS A 94 -4.75 5.58 13.69
N LEU A 95 -4.39 4.57 12.91
CA LEU A 95 -3.66 4.73 11.68
C LEU A 95 -4.59 5.23 10.56
N LYS A 96 -4.40 6.48 10.13
CA LYS A 96 -5.07 7.07 8.95
C LYS A 96 -4.14 6.97 7.75
N MET A 97 -4.60 6.37 6.65
CA MET A 97 -3.81 6.19 5.43
C MET A 97 -4.55 6.74 4.22
N MET A 98 -3.82 7.43 3.33
CA MET A 98 -4.34 7.97 2.07
C MET A 98 -3.42 7.57 0.91
N GLY A 99 -4.01 6.99 -0.15
CA GLY A 99 -3.30 6.66 -1.38
C GLY A 99 -2.20 5.58 -1.28
N ILE A 100 -2.17 4.81 -0.19
CA ILE A 100 -1.17 3.76 0.07
C ILE A 100 -1.62 2.41 -0.53
N GLU A 101 -0.68 1.59 -0.98
CA GLU A 101 -0.95 0.27 -1.59
C GLU A 101 -1.74 -0.68 -0.66
N ALA A 102 -1.57 -0.55 0.65
CA ALA A 102 -2.30 -1.33 1.65
C ALA A 102 -3.83 -1.23 1.54
N VAL A 103 -4.36 -0.20 0.88
CA VAL A 103 -5.80 -0.01 0.69
C VAL A 103 -6.26 -0.32 -0.74
N LYS A 104 -5.35 -0.65 -1.67
CA LYS A 104 -5.69 -0.95 -3.06
C LYS A 104 -6.20 -2.37 -3.23
N SER A 105 -7.34 -2.52 -3.87
CA SER A 105 -7.93 -3.84 -4.19
C SER A 105 -7.10 -4.67 -5.17
N SER A 106 -6.16 -4.04 -5.87
CA SER A 106 -5.25 -4.69 -6.81
C SER A 106 -4.08 -5.43 -6.16
N THR A 107 -3.87 -5.27 -4.86
CA THR A 107 -2.87 -6.01 -4.07
C THR A 107 -3.52 -7.23 -3.43
N PRO A 108 -2.88 -8.41 -3.40
CA PRO A 108 -3.39 -9.59 -2.73
C PRO A 108 -3.78 -9.33 -1.27
N SER A 109 -4.87 -9.94 -0.80
CA SER A 109 -5.42 -9.66 0.53
C SER A 109 -4.43 -9.90 1.67
N PRO A 110 -3.70 -11.04 1.74
CA PRO A 110 -2.70 -11.26 2.78
C PRO A 110 -1.62 -10.18 2.79
N CYS A 111 -1.14 -9.77 1.60
CA CYS A 111 -0.14 -8.71 1.48
C CYS A 111 -0.67 -7.36 1.97
N ARG A 112 -1.93 -7.02 1.68
CA ARG A 112 -2.54 -5.78 2.18
C ARG A 112 -2.55 -5.72 3.71
N GLU A 113 -2.97 -6.81 4.35
CA GLU A 113 -3.00 -6.87 5.81
C GLU A 113 -1.60 -6.79 6.42
N LYS A 114 -0.61 -7.48 5.82
CA LYS A 114 0.78 -7.41 6.28
C LYS A 114 1.41 -6.04 6.01
N ILE A 115 1.08 -5.34 4.92
CA ILE A 115 1.53 -3.95 4.71
C ILE A 115 0.95 -3.02 5.78
N LYS A 116 -0.33 -3.17 6.17
CA LYS A 116 -0.91 -2.39 7.28
C LYS A 116 -0.19 -2.65 8.59
N GLN A 117 0.12 -3.92 8.90
CA GLN A 117 0.88 -4.29 10.10
C GLN A 117 2.30 -3.70 10.06
N ALA A 118 3.00 -3.78 8.92
CA ALA A 118 4.31 -3.17 8.73
C ALA A 118 4.27 -1.65 8.94
N ILE A 119 3.28 -0.96 8.39
CA ILE A 119 3.08 0.49 8.60
C ILE A 119 2.85 0.79 10.10
N ASN A 120 2.07 -0.03 10.79
CA ASN A 120 1.89 0.15 12.24
C ASN A 120 3.21 -0.02 13.00
N LEU A 121 4.05 -1.00 12.64
CA LEU A 121 5.40 -1.15 13.21
C LEU A 121 6.27 0.09 12.93
N VAL A 122 6.27 0.61 11.71
CA VAL A 122 6.97 1.87 11.37
C VAL A 122 6.54 3.04 12.27
N MET A 123 5.27 3.09 12.65
CA MET A 123 4.74 4.14 13.52
C MET A 123 5.07 3.94 15.01
N THR A 124 5.27 2.70 15.46
CA THR A 124 5.31 2.37 16.90
C THR A 124 6.58 1.69 17.38
N GLN A 125 7.35 1.07 16.49
CA GLN A 125 8.48 0.21 16.81
C GLN A 125 9.78 0.67 16.11
N THR A 126 10.80 -0.18 16.13
CA THR A 126 12.12 0.06 15.54
C THR A 126 12.25 -0.51 14.12
N GLU A 127 13.32 -0.14 13.41
CA GLU A 127 13.67 -0.71 12.11
C GLU A 127 13.96 -2.22 12.22
N GLU A 128 14.61 -2.66 13.31
CA GLU A 128 14.93 -4.07 13.54
C GLU A 128 13.69 -4.94 13.68
N ASP A 129 12.69 -4.46 14.45
CA ASP A 129 11.40 -5.15 14.59
C ASP A 129 10.69 -5.30 13.26
N LEU A 130 10.81 -4.29 12.39
CA LEU A 130 10.24 -4.35 11.04
C LEU A 130 10.98 -5.36 10.15
N ILE A 131 12.31 -5.38 10.19
CA ILE A 131 13.13 -6.34 9.42
C ILE A 131 12.77 -7.78 9.81
N ASP A 132 12.66 -8.06 11.10
CA ASP A 132 12.27 -9.38 11.61
C ASP A 132 10.83 -9.74 11.20
N PHE A 133 9.91 -8.78 11.21
CA PHE A 133 8.56 -8.97 10.69
C PHE A 133 8.54 -9.32 9.20
N ILE A 134 9.35 -8.63 8.39
CA ILE A 134 9.48 -8.90 6.94
C ILE A 134 10.02 -10.31 6.70
N ALA A 135 11.05 -10.72 7.43
CA ALA A 135 11.64 -12.05 7.34
C ALA A 135 10.62 -13.15 7.68
N ASN A 136 9.90 -13.00 8.79
CA ASN A 136 8.86 -13.93 9.20
C ASN A 136 7.74 -14.04 8.15
N PHE A 137 7.29 -12.90 7.59
CA PHE A 137 6.26 -12.94 6.56
C PHE A 137 6.76 -13.55 5.24
N ARG A 138 8.04 -13.40 4.90
CA ARG A 138 8.63 -14.06 3.72
C ARG A 138 8.51 -15.59 3.83
N ASP A 139 8.72 -16.15 5.01
CA ASP A 139 8.59 -17.58 5.24
C ASP A 139 7.12 -18.04 5.28
N GLU A 140 6.23 -17.27 5.92
CA GLU A 140 4.79 -17.52 5.88
C GLU A 140 4.26 -17.50 4.42
N PHE A 141 4.71 -16.53 3.63
CA PHE A 141 4.24 -16.31 2.26
C PHE A 141 4.45 -17.52 1.35
N LYS A 142 5.55 -18.25 1.53
CA LYS A 142 5.86 -19.47 0.76
C LYS A 142 4.87 -20.61 0.99
N ASN A 143 4.12 -20.57 2.10
CA ASN A 143 3.14 -21.56 2.49
C ASN A 143 1.70 -21.17 2.15
N LEU A 144 1.48 -19.97 1.58
CA LEU A 144 0.17 -19.52 1.15
C LEU A 144 -0.25 -20.24 -0.14
N LEU A 145 -1.56 -20.25 -0.42
CA LEU A 145 -2.05 -20.79 -1.69
C LEU A 145 -1.76 -19.83 -2.85
N PRO A 146 -1.54 -20.35 -4.07
CA PRO A 146 -1.38 -19.50 -5.27
C PRO A 146 -2.51 -18.50 -5.44
N GLU A 147 -3.73 -18.88 -5.09
CA GLU A 147 -4.94 -18.06 -5.14
C GLU A 147 -4.86 -16.85 -4.22
N ASP A 148 -4.17 -16.95 -3.08
CA ASP A 148 -4.09 -15.91 -2.06
C ASP A 148 -2.99 -14.89 -2.36
N ILE A 149 -1.93 -15.32 -3.06
CA ILE A 149 -0.79 -14.44 -3.39
C ILE A 149 -0.91 -13.77 -4.76
N SER A 150 -1.84 -14.23 -5.60
CA SER A 150 -2.00 -13.74 -6.97
C SER A 150 -2.61 -12.35 -7.03
N PHE A 151 -2.18 -11.55 -8.00
CA PHE A 151 -2.68 -10.20 -8.22
C PHE A 151 -4.07 -10.20 -8.86
N PRO A 152 -5.09 -9.61 -8.21
CA PRO A 152 -6.39 -9.42 -8.85
C PRO A 152 -6.32 -8.27 -9.87
N ARG A 153 -6.86 -8.50 -11.06
CA ARG A 153 -6.97 -7.51 -12.16
C ARG A 153 -8.25 -7.75 -12.96
N SER A 154 -8.77 -6.68 -13.56
CA SER A 154 -9.75 -6.83 -14.64
C SER A 154 -9.01 -6.97 -15.96
N VAL A 155 -9.45 -7.89 -16.81
CA VAL A 155 -8.82 -8.12 -18.11
C VAL A 155 -9.66 -7.50 -19.22
N ASN A 156 -9.01 -6.77 -20.12
CA ASN A 156 -9.65 -6.18 -21.30
C ASN A 156 -8.71 -6.27 -22.51
N GLY A 157 -9.30 -6.38 -23.70
CA GLY A 157 -8.57 -6.40 -24.95
C GLY A 157 -8.01 -7.77 -25.32
N LEU A 158 -8.66 -8.87 -24.92
CA LEU A 158 -8.25 -10.22 -25.28
C LEU A 158 -8.24 -10.39 -26.82
N THR A 159 -9.25 -9.88 -27.51
CA THR A 159 -9.31 -9.90 -28.98
C THR A 159 -8.25 -9.02 -29.63
N LYS A 160 -7.95 -7.84 -29.03
CA LYS A 160 -6.91 -6.92 -29.53
C LYS A 160 -5.51 -7.52 -29.46
N PHE A 161 -5.20 -8.23 -28.37
CA PHE A 161 -3.87 -8.75 -28.10
C PHE A 161 -3.70 -10.23 -28.49
N GLY A 162 -4.82 -10.95 -28.74
CA GLY A 162 -4.78 -12.33 -29.21
C GLY A 162 -4.18 -12.46 -30.59
N ASN A 163 -3.39 -13.52 -30.82
CA ASN A 163 -2.78 -13.81 -32.11
C ASN A 163 -2.82 -15.32 -32.38
N PHE A 164 -3.32 -15.72 -33.55
CA PHE A 164 -3.46 -17.12 -33.93
C PHE A 164 -2.12 -17.85 -34.06
N GLY A 165 -1.04 -17.14 -34.43
CA GLY A 165 0.29 -17.75 -34.64
C GLY A 165 1.12 -17.88 -33.36
N THR A 166 0.99 -16.90 -32.43
CA THR A 166 1.86 -16.78 -31.27
C THR A 166 1.10 -16.67 -29.92
N ILE A 167 -0.21 -16.98 -29.89
CA ILE A 167 -1.12 -16.84 -28.78
C ILE A 167 -1.40 -15.38 -28.42
N TYR A 168 -0.38 -14.54 -28.33
CA TYR A 168 -0.47 -13.09 -28.03
C TYR A 168 0.54 -12.27 -28.85
N SER A 169 0.27 -10.97 -28.97
CA SER A 169 1.10 -10.00 -29.70
C SER A 169 2.18 -9.38 -28.80
N LYS A 170 3.26 -8.87 -29.40
CA LYS A 170 4.31 -8.13 -28.67
C LYS A 170 3.71 -6.90 -27.97
N GLY A 171 4.12 -6.64 -26.73
CA GLY A 171 3.62 -5.50 -25.94
C GLY A 171 2.30 -5.78 -25.20
N THR A 172 1.79 -7.01 -25.21
CA THR A 172 0.61 -7.40 -24.42
C THR A 172 0.88 -7.22 -22.93
N PRO A 173 -0.02 -6.52 -22.18
CA PRO A 173 0.09 -6.40 -20.73
C PRO A 173 0.16 -7.77 -20.05
N ILE A 174 0.94 -7.90 -18.99
CA ILE A 174 1.26 -9.19 -18.37
C ILE A 174 0.02 -10.00 -17.95
N HIS A 175 -0.99 -9.35 -17.35
CA HIS A 175 -2.22 -10.03 -16.92
C HIS A 175 -3.09 -10.48 -18.11
N VAL A 176 -3.10 -9.70 -19.21
CA VAL A 176 -3.79 -10.07 -20.46
C VAL A 176 -3.05 -11.24 -21.12
N ARG A 177 -1.71 -11.19 -21.15
CA ARG A 177 -0.88 -12.30 -21.66
C ARG A 177 -1.13 -13.59 -20.88
N GLY A 178 -1.09 -13.52 -19.55
CA GLY A 178 -1.39 -14.65 -18.68
C GLY A 178 -2.77 -15.24 -18.94
N THR A 179 -3.76 -14.39 -19.25
CA THR A 179 -5.14 -14.82 -19.57
C THR A 179 -5.24 -15.50 -20.93
N LEU A 180 -4.58 -14.97 -21.95
CA LEU A 180 -4.52 -15.59 -23.28
C LEU A 180 -3.85 -16.98 -23.22
N LEU A 181 -2.76 -17.10 -22.45
CA LEU A 181 -2.09 -18.36 -22.18
C LEU A 181 -3.02 -19.35 -21.45
N TYR A 182 -3.68 -18.90 -20.38
CA TYR A 182 -4.65 -19.70 -19.66
C TYR A 182 -5.74 -20.23 -20.59
N ASN A 183 -6.41 -19.37 -21.34
CA ASN A 183 -7.46 -19.77 -22.27
C ASN A 183 -6.96 -20.77 -23.32
N TYR A 184 -5.75 -20.55 -23.86
CA TYR A 184 -5.15 -21.47 -24.84
C TYR A 184 -4.87 -22.85 -24.24
N TYR A 185 -4.22 -22.92 -23.07
CA TYR A 185 -3.83 -24.20 -22.47
C TYR A 185 -5.02 -24.95 -21.87
N VAL A 186 -6.03 -24.27 -21.34
CA VAL A 186 -7.29 -24.88 -20.89
C VAL A 186 -8.00 -25.56 -22.07
N LYS A 187 -8.07 -24.89 -23.24
CA LYS A 187 -8.63 -25.49 -24.47
C LYS A 187 -7.78 -26.64 -24.96
N LYS A 188 -6.46 -26.45 -25.10
CA LYS A 188 -5.54 -27.46 -25.62
C LYS A 188 -5.55 -28.77 -24.81
N ASN A 189 -5.73 -28.69 -23.50
CA ASN A 189 -5.76 -29.85 -22.60
C ASN A 189 -7.20 -30.33 -22.29
N ASN A 190 -8.23 -29.87 -23.02
CA ASN A 190 -9.63 -30.23 -22.82
C ASN A 190 -10.13 -30.02 -21.39
N LEU A 191 -9.70 -28.95 -20.72
CA LEU A 191 -10.02 -28.65 -19.31
C LEU A 191 -11.21 -27.69 -19.17
N THR A 192 -11.89 -27.32 -20.22
CA THR A 192 -12.97 -26.31 -20.24
C THR A 192 -14.17 -26.66 -19.37
N SER A 193 -14.41 -27.95 -19.09
CA SER A 193 -15.44 -28.40 -18.16
C SER A 193 -15.16 -28.06 -16.71
N LYS A 194 -13.88 -27.98 -16.35
CA LYS A 194 -13.42 -27.67 -14.99
C LYS A 194 -13.02 -26.20 -14.82
N TYR A 195 -12.42 -25.63 -15.84
CA TYR A 195 -11.88 -24.26 -15.84
C TYR A 195 -12.56 -23.44 -16.94
N PRO A 196 -13.51 -22.54 -16.57
CA PRO A 196 -14.15 -21.68 -17.55
C PRO A 196 -13.15 -20.78 -18.26
N LEU A 197 -13.40 -20.50 -19.53
CA LEU A 197 -12.58 -19.54 -20.26
C LEU A 197 -12.88 -18.12 -19.78
N VAL A 198 -11.84 -17.29 -19.77
CA VAL A 198 -11.94 -15.88 -19.37
C VAL A 198 -12.37 -15.04 -20.58
N ASN A 199 -13.30 -14.12 -20.36
CA ASN A 199 -13.78 -13.12 -21.34
C ASN A 199 -13.33 -11.71 -20.96
N ASP A 200 -13.41 -10.78 -21.93
CA ASP A 200 -13.16 -9.36 -21.68
C ASP A 200 -14.10 -8.80 -20.60
N GLY A 201 -13.56 -7.98 -19.72
CA GLY A 201 -14.27 -7.38 -18.58
C GLY A 201 -14.23 -8.20 -17.29
N GLU A 202 -13.86 -9.48 -17.36
CA GLU A 202 -13.84 -10.34 -16.17
C GLU A 202 -12.67 -10.02 -15.24
N LYS A 203 -12.87 -10.32 -13.95
CA LYS A 203 -11.84 -10.24 -12.92
C LYS A 203 -11.05 -11.53 -12.88
N ILE A 204 -9.75 -11.43 -13.02
CA ILE A 204 -8.81 -12.55 -12.94
C ILE A 204 -7.81 -12.34 -11.81
N LYS A 205 -7.11 -13.39 -11.50
CA LYS A 205 -5.89 -13.38 -10.71
C LYS A 205 -4.71 -13.81 -11.58
N PHE A 206 -3.53 -13.25 -11.39
CA PHE A 206 -2.33 -13.72 -12.08
C PHE A 206 -1.15 -13.87 -11.14
N VAL A 207 -0.25 -14.77 -11.48
CA VAL A 207 0.96 -15.07 -10.72
C VAL A 207 2.16 -15.16 -11.66
N TYR A 208 3.32 -14.73 -11.16
CA TYR A 208 4.60 -14.86 -11.86
C TYR A 208 5.12 -16.30 -11.82
N LEU A 209 5.73 -16.73 -12.91
CA LEU A 209 6.34 -18.04 -13.04
C LEU A 209 7.84 -17.92 -13.34
N LYS A 210 8.64 -18.81 -12.80
CA LYS A 210 10.04 -19.03 -13.20
C LYS A 210 10.10 -19.75 -14.55
N THR A 211 11.07 -19.42 -15.35
CA THR A 211 11.39 -20.13 -16.61
C THR A 211 12.77 -20.82 -16.47
N PRO A 212 12.95 -21.98 -17.10
CA PRO A 212 12.01 -22.73 -17.95
C PRO A 212 10.89 -23.42 -17.15
N ASN A 213 9.69 -23.54 -17.74
CA ASN A 213 8.57 -24.32 -17.23
C ASN A 213 7.78 -24.96 -18.39
N LYS A 214 6.72 -25.72 -18.09
CA LYS A 214 5.97 -26.48 -19.11
C LYS A 214 5.38 -25.64 -20.25
N ILE A 215 5.08 -24.37 -20.02
CA ILE A 215 4.54 -23.46 -21.03
C ILE A 215 5.60 -22.46 -21.54
N ASN A 216 6.80 -22.49 -20.97
CA ASN A 216 7.92 -21.60 -21.25
C ASN A 216 7.55 -20.09 -21.17
N GLU A 217 6.70 -19.74 -20.21
CA GLU A 217 6.19 -18.38 -20.00
C GLU A 217 6.34 -17.97 -18.53
N ASN A 218 6.48 -16.67 -18.29
CA ASN A 218 6.73 -16.13 -16.94
C ASN A 218 5.47 -15.67 -16.20
N VAL A 219 4.28 -16.01 -16.70
CA VAL A 219 3.00 -15.64 -16.09
C VAL A 219 1.91 -16.61 -16.47
N VAL A 220 0.97 -16.82 -15.55
CA VAL A 220 -0.33 -17.44 -15.81
C VAL A 220 -1.41 -16.70 -15.07
N SER A 221 -2.59 -16.54 -15.69
CA SER A 221 -3.79 -16.03 -15.04
C SER A 221 -4.81 -17.13 -14.84
N PHE A 222 -5.79 -16.87 -13.99
CA PHE A 222 -6.92 -17.78 -13.73
C PHE A 222 -8.09 -16.97 -13.12
N LEU A 223 -9.28 -17.51 -13.09
CA LEU A 223 -10.44 -16.86 -12.47
C LEU A 223 -10.38 -16.92 -10.95
N GLN A 224 -10.74 -18.03 -10.37
CA GLN A 224 -10.80 -18.23 -8.92
C GLN A 224 -9.80 -19.28 -8.44
N THR A 225 -9.72 -20.41 -9.13
CA THR A 225 -8.90 -21.57 -8.77
C THR A 225 -7.71 -21.69 -9.70
N PHE A 226 -6.54 -21.89 -9.14
CA PHE A 226 -5.30 -22.10 -9.89
C PHE A 226 -5.39 -23.42 -10.70
N PRO A 227 -5.05 -23.41 -12.00
CA PRO A 227 -5.21 -24.59 -12.87
C PRO A 227 -4.10 -25.62 -12.61
N ARG A 228 -4.25 -26.44 -11.58
CA ARG A 228 -3.24 -27.41 -11.11
C ARG A 228 -2.90 -28.46 -12.16
N GLU A 229 -3.84 -28.81 -13.05
CA GLU A 229 -3.62 -29.75 -14.16
C GLU A 229 -2.61 -29.25 -15.20
N LEU A 230 -2.32 -27.95 -15.24
CA LEU A 230 -1.23 -27.40 -16.05
C LEU A 230 0.14 -27.66 -15.44
N ASP A 231 0.20 -28.17 -14.20
CA ASP A 231 1.45 -28.50 -13.46
C ASP A 231 2.46 -27.33 -13.42
N LEU A 232 1.93 -26.12 -13.14
CA LEU A 232 2.71 -24.90 -13.06
C LEU A 232 3.00 -24.46 -11.63
N GLU A 233 2.42 -25.09 -10.61
CA GLU A 233 2.51 -24.69 -9.21
C GLU A 233 3.97 -24.66 -8.72
N ARG A 234 4.77 -25.67 -9.13
CA ARG A 234 6.21 -25.76 -8.81
C ARG A 234 7.05 -24.69 -9.50
N SER A 235 6.51 -24.08 -10.54
CA SER A 235 7.17 -23.02 -11.29
C SER A 235 6.81 -21.61 -10.79
N ILE A 236 5.97 -21.47 -9.77
CA ILE A 236 5.64 -20.17 -9.22
C ILE A 236 6.91 -19.47 -8.72
N ASP A 237 7.10 -18.23 -9.13
CA ASP A 237 8.20 -17.38 -8.65
C ASP A 237 7.77 -16.67 -7.36
N TRP A 238 7.86 -17.39 -6.26
CA TRP A 238 7.47 -16.91 -4.92
C TRP A 238 8.24 -15.65 -4.51
N GLU A 239 9.53 -15.56 -4.83
CA GLU A 239 10.36 -14.41 -4.48
C GLU A 239 9.96 -13.17 -5.28
N LEU A 240 9.76 -13.31 -6.58
CA LEU A 240 9.29 -12.21 -7.41
C LEU A 240 7.87 -11.80 -7.01
N GLN A 241 7.00 -12.77 -6.72
CA GLN A 241 5.64 -12.52 -6.27
C GLN A 241 5.62 -11.76 -4.94
N PHE A 242 6.43 -12.18 -3.96
CA PHE A 242 6.61 -11.50 -2.68
C PHE A 242 7.14 -10.07 -2.86
N THR A 243 8.21 -9.93 -3.66
CA THR A 243 8.80 -8.63 -3.96
C THR A 243 7.76 -7.67 -4.55
N LYS A 244 7.02 -8.11 -5.59
CA LYS A 244 6.04 -7.25 -6.28
C LYS A 244 4.79 -6.95 -5.46
N SER A 245 4.34 -7.90 -4.63
CA SER A 245 3.08 -7.74 -3.89
C SER A 245 3.24 -7.10 -2.50
N PHE A 246 4.43 -7.22 -1.90
CA PHE A 246 4.69 -6.77 -0.53
C PHE A 246 5.90 -5.83 -0.42
N LEU A 247 7.10 -6.24 -0.89
CA LEU A 247 8.31 -5.44 -0.68
C LEU A 247 8.32 -4.13 -1.48
N ASP A 248 8.03 -4.16 -2.79
CA ASP A 248 8.03 -2.93 -3.62
C ASP A 248 7.09 -1.85 -3.06
N PRO A 249 5.82 -2.17 -2.71
CA PRO A 249 4.94 -1.21 -2.06
C PRO A 249 5.44 -0.68 -0.72
N LEU A 250 6.04 -1.55 0.11
CA LEU A 250 6.56 -1.19 1.42
C LEU A 250 7.82 -0.33 1.30
N LYS A 251 8.72 -0.66 0.36
CA LYS A 251 9.97 0.06 0.12
C LYS A 251 9.74 1.54 -0.18
N ILE A 252 8.69 1.89 -0.94
CA ILE A 252 8.34 3.28 -1.22
C ILE A 252 8.11 4.08 0.08
N ILE A 253 7.56 3.42 1.11
CA ILE A 253 7.32 4.03 2.42
C ILE A 253 8.63 4.13 3.19
N LEU A 254 9.39 3.04 3.24
CA LEU A 254 10.63 2.96 4.00
C LEU A 254 11.72 3.90 3.46
N ASP A 255 11.83 4.04 2.15
CA ASP A 255 12.77 4.96 1.50
C ASP A 255 12.53 6.42 1.94
N SER A 256 11.27 6.80 2.23
CA SER A 256 10.94 8.15 2.71
C SER A 256 11.42 8.45 4.14
N ILE A 257 11.74 7.43 4.93
CA ILE A 257 12.24 7.54 6.30
C ILE A 257 13.65 6.98 6.47
N GLY A 258 14.28 6.51 5.38
CA GLY A 258 15.64 5.96 5.37
C GLY A 258 15.78 4.55 5.94
N TRP A 259 14.68 3.84 6.18
CA TRP A 259 14.70 2.47 6.69
C TRP A 259 14.92 1.45 5.58
N LYS A 260 15.47 0.29 5.94
CA LYS A 260 15.77 -0.82 5.04
C LYS A 260 14.78 -1.98 5.22
N THR A 261 14.68 -2.82 4.19
CA THR A 261 13.86 -4.04 4.20
C THR A 261 14.65 -5.28 4.65
N GLU A 262 15.98 -5.16 4.74
CA GLU A 262 16.89 -6.26 5.07
C GLU A 262 18.05 -5.71 5.90
N ARG A 263 18.64 -6.56 6.75
CA ARG A 263 19.86 -6.21 7.48
C ARG A 263 21.00 -6.03 6.47
N VAL A 264 21.57 -4.84 6.43
CA VAL A 264 22.79 -4.61 5.64
C VAL A 264 23.94 -5.18 6.44
N GLY A 265 24.54 -6.28 5.96
CA GLY A 265 25.82 -6.75 6.48
C GLY A 265 26.88 -5.70 6.15
N THR A 266 27.26 -4.89 7.10
CA THR A 266 28.40 -4.02 6.95
C THR A 266 29.67 -4.86 7.04
N LEU A 267 30.56 -4.72 6.06
CA LEU A 267 31.91 -5.32 6.11
C LEU A 267 32.67 -4.93 7.40
N ASP A 268 32.31 -3.83 8.02
CA ASP A 268 32.80 -3.37 9.33
C ASP A 268 32.58 -4.38 10.48
N ILE A 269 31.53 -5.26 10.38
CA ILE A 269 31.32 -6.34 11.36
C ILE A 269 32.31 -7.50 11.12
N LEU A 270 32.91 -7.61 9.95
CA LEU A 270 33.87 -8.66 9.62
C LEU A 270 35.32 -8.29 9.91
N PHE A 271 35.61 -7.01 10.12
CA PHE A 271 36.96 -6.47 10.34
C PHE A 271 37.09 -5.65 11.63
N GLY A 272 36.05 -5.60 12.47
CA GLY A 272 36.08 -4.94 13.79
C GLY A 272 36.48 -5.89 14.93
#